data_46dbab1b4aef7b8899531c1d0b19bff2
#
_entry.id   46dbab1b4aef7b8899531c1d0b19bff2
#
_cell.length_a   1.000
_cell.length_b   1.000
_cell.length_c   1.000
_cell.angle_alpha   90.00
_cell.angle_beta   90.00
_cell.angle_gamma   90.00
#
_symmetry.space_group_name_H-M   'P 1'
#
loop_
_entity.id
_entity.type
_entity.pdbx_description
1 polymer ?
#
loop_
_entity_poly.entity_id
_entity_poly.type
_entity_poly.pdbx_seq_one_letter_code
_entity_poly.pdbx_strand_id
1 'polypeptide(L)'
;MNQRFETLSLTLNTSLNELRKQVDDDLKVLNKDNEAKLEKIRETVEEKLQNTLTSKVGESFSQVTQQLNRVYEGLGQMKELAEEVGGLKRVFVNVKSRGMLGEVQLEALLKEYFTESQYVKNAHPVPSKPKMVVEFAVKLPGLNGRTCLLPIDAKFPVEDYQRLLQAADEGDREGVAEARSKLRTRFRNEGKSIAEYINVPETTDFAIMFIPSEGLYAEALALEGLTNELFTSYRVYIMGPSTLASALCAYRAGFQTLAIEKKSSEIRKILSSVQTEFAKYGEVLNKLKSQVETVVKTVDIVQNKTRKMNLQLEVASESDKEEDQPMSLPSPISNQNSLTSES
;
A
#
# COMPACT_ATOMS: atom_id res chain seq x y z
N MET A 1 49.93 52.78 11.14
CA MET A 1 48.50 52.39 11.03
C MET A 1 48.24 51.42 9.85
N ASN A 2 48.86 51.64 8.72
CA ASN A 2 48.67 50.86 7.47
C ASN A 2 49.03 49.36 7.60
N GLN A 3 50.13 48.98 8.25
CA GLN A 3 50.55 47.57 8.39
C GLN A 3 49.52 46.70 9.16
N ARG A 4 48.86 47.28 10.20
CA ARG A 4 47.82 46.56 10.94
C ARG A 4 46.58 46.32 10.08
N PHE A 5 46.25 47.25 9.18
CA PHE A 5 45.09 47.13 8.29
C PHE A 5 45.33 46.12 7.18
N GLU A 6 46.53 46.08 6.60
CA GLU A 6 46.92 45.05 5.62
C GLU A 6 46.91 43.65 6.20
N THR A 7 47.47 43.51 7.42
CA THR A 7 47.45 42.22 8.14
C THR A 7 46.04 41.74 8.40
N LEU A 8 45.14 42.64 8.85
CA LEU A 8 43.73 42.33 9.09
C LEU A 8 42.98 41.92 7.81
N SER A 9 43.24 42.65 6.71
CA SER A 9 42.67 42.39 5.40
C SER A 9 43.11 41.03 4.83
N LEU A 10 44.39 40.69 4.96
CA LEU A 10 44.94 39.41 4.55
C LEU A 10 44.36 38.24 5.39
N THR A 11 44.30 38.43 6.71
CA THR A 11 43.70 37.43 7.60
C THR A 11 42.23 37.19 7.31
N LEU A 12 41.45 38.25 7.07
CA LEU A 12 40.04 38.16 6.71
C LEU A 12 39.82 37.42 5.38
N ASN A 13 40.64 37.73 4.37
CA ASN A 13 40.59 37.04 3.08
C ASN A 13 40.91 35.56 3.19
N THR A 14 41.95 35.23 3.95
CA THR A 14 42.32 33.81 4.18
C THR A 14 41.19 33.07 4.86
N SER A 15 40.64 33.62 5.95
CA SER A 15 39.55 33.02 6.70
C SER A 15 38.25 32.88 5.86
N LEU A 16 37.93 33.85 4.98
CA LEU A 16 36.78 33.77 4.10
C LEU A 16 36.96 32.70 3.02
N ASN A 17 38.19 32.58 2.46
CA ASN A 17 38.48 31.52 1.47
C ASN A 17 38.47 30.13 2.11
N GLU A 18 38.97 30.00 3.33
CA GLU A 18 38.90 28.72 4.10
C GLU A 18 37.44 28.37 4.42
N LEU A 19 36.64 29.33 4.91
CA LEU A 19 35.22 29.10 5.17
C LEU A 19 34.46 28.70 3.91
N ARG A 20 34.71 29.38 2.77
CA ARG A 20 34.12 29.02 1.48
C ARG A 20 34.44 27.59 1.07
N LYS A 21 35.72 27.19 1.17
CA LYS A 21 36.16 25.85 0.83
C LYS A 21 35.52 24.81 1.76
N GLN A 22 35.48 25.08 3.04
CA GLN A 22 34.86 24.19 4.03
C GLN A 22 33.38 24.02 3.79
N VAL A 23 32.62 25.09 3.53
CA VAL A 23 31.20 25.03 3.19
C VAL A 23 30.96 24.23 1.89
N ASP A 24 31.81 24.42 0.86
CA ASP A 24 31.67 23.67 -0.41
C ASP A 24 31.95 22.18 -0.22
N ASP A 25 32.94 21.83 0.57
CA ASP A 25 33.30 20.45 0.87
C ASP A 25 32.25 19.78 1.75
N ASP A 26 31.74 20.46 2.79
CA ASP A 26 30.68 19.97 3.66
C ASP A 26 29.35 19.77 2.91
N LEU A 27 29.01 20.68 1.98
CA LEU A 27 27.82 20.54 1.12
C LEU A 27 27.94 19.37 0.15
N LYS A 28 29.12 19.12 -0.42
CA LYS A 28 29.35 17.94 -1.28
C LYS A 28 29.21 16.63 -0.51
N VAL A 29 29.80 16.57 0.69
CA VAL A 29 29.69 15.39 1.57
C VAL A 29 28.22 15.15 1.97
N LEU A 30 27.51 16.21 2.38
CA LEU A 30 26.10 16.12 2.80
C LEU A 30 25.19 15.65 1.67
N ASN A 31 25.36 16.17 0.45
CA ASN A 31 24.60 15.73 -0.70
C ASN A 31 24.86 14.26 -1.03
N LYS A 32 26.14 13.85 -1.07
CA LYS A 32 26.53 12.45 -1.32
C LYS A 32 26.00 11.49 -0.27
N ASP A 33 26.08 11.88 1.00
CA ASP A 33 25.55 11.08 2.13
C ASP A 33 24.02 10.97 2.08
N ASN A 34 23.34 12.04 1.71
CA ASN A 34 21.89 12.04 1.55
C ASN A 34 21.44 11.14 0.39
N GLU A 35 22.09 11.21 -0.76
CA GLU A 35 21.83 10.33 -1.89
C GLU A 35 22.05 8.86 -1.51
N ALA A 36 23.16 8.53 -0.85
CA ALA A 36 23.46 7.17 -0.41
C ALA A 36 22.45 6.66 0.63
N LYS A 37 22.02 7.50 1.58
CA LYS A 37 21.00 7.14 2.57
C LYS A 37 19.63 6.93 1.95
N LEU A 38 19.23 7.76 0.99
CA LEU A 38 17.97 7.61 0.26
C LEU A 38 17.93 6.31 -0.55
N GLU A 39 19.02 5.99 -1.25
CA GLU A 39 19.10 4.73 -2.00
C GLU A 39 19.03 3.51 -1.07
N LYS A 40 19.76 3.54 0.05
CA LYS A 40 19.71 2.47 1.06
C LYS A 40 18.31 2.31 1.69
N ILE A 41 17.60 3.40 1.94
CA ILE A 41 16.21 3.37 2.42
C ILE A 41 15.32 2.72 1.37
N ARG A 42 15.47 3.11 0.10
CA ARG A 42 14.73 2.55 -1.03
C ARG A 42 14.94 1.04 -1.15
N GLU A 43 16.19 0.58 -1.20
CA GLU A 43 16.54 -0.84 -1.26
C GLU A 43 15.97 -1.61 -0.07
N THR A 44 16.13 -1.08 1.15
CA THR A 44 15.63 -1.73 2.37
C THR A 44 14.10 -1.84 2.36
N VAL A 45 13.40 -0.81 1.88
CA VAL A 45 11.93 -0.82 1.78
C VAL A 45 11.46 -1.80 0.71
N GLU A 46 12.09 -1.80 -0.47
CA GLU A 46 11.77 -2.75 -1.55
C GLU A 46 12.01 -4.21 -1.10
N GLU A 47 13.15 -4.50 -0.49
CA GLU A 47 13.47 -5.83 0.02
C GLU A 47 12.50 -6.29 1.12
N LYS A 48 12.22 -5.43 2.11
CA LYS A 48 11.27 -5.76 3.18
C LYS A 48 9.84 -5.94 2.65
N LEU A 49 9.40 -5.13 1.69
CA LEU A 49 8.11 -5.28 1.06
C LEU A 49 8.02 -6.61 0.31
N GLN A 50 9.04 -6.95 -0.48
CA GLN A 50 9.08 -8.19 -1.26
C GLN A 50 9.12 -9.42 -0.35
N ASN A 51 9.96 -9.41 0.69
CA ASN A 51 10.05 -10.50 1.66
C ASN A 51 8.75 -10.67 2.45
N THR A 52 8.12 -9.57 2.88
CA THR A 52 6.83 -9.61 3.59
C THR A 52 5.72 -10.14 2.68
N LEU A 53 5.69 -9.72 1.42
CA LEU A 53 4.72 -10.21 0.42
C LEU A 53 4.89 -11.72 0.20
N THR A 54 6.11 -12.16 -0.09
CA THR A 54 6.42 -13.58 -0.36
C THR A 54 6.11 -14.46 0.85
N SER A 55 6.52 -14.04 2.06
CA SER A 55 6.26 -14.79 3.30
C SER A 55 4.76 -14.86 3.60
N LYS A 56 4.04 -13.74 3.56
CA LYS A 56 2.60 -13.71 3.88
C LYS A 56 1.74 -14.43 2.85
N VAL A 57 2.09 -14.31 1.58
CA VAL A 57 1.43 -15.09 0.51
C VAL A 57 1.73 -16.57 0.68
N GLY A 58 2.99 -16.95 0.96
CA GLY A 58 3.37 -18.34 1.20
C GLY A 58 2.68 -18.94 2.43
N GLU A 59 2.60 -18.22 3.56
CA GLU A 59 1.84 -18.63 4.75
C GLU A 59 0.36 -18.84 4.43
N SER A 60 -0.25 -17.91 3.67
CA SER A 60 -1.66 -18.02 3.27
C SER A 60 -1.91 -19.23 2.37
N PHE A 61 -1.05 -19.48 1.38
CA PHE A 61 -1.15 -20.69 0.54
C PHE A 61 -0.93 -21.96 1.34
N SER A 62 0.00 -21.98 2.29
CA SER A 62 0.21 -23.12 3.17
C SER A 62 -1.03 -23.41 4.02
N GLN A 63 -1.67 -22.38 4.59
CA GLN A 63 -2.92 -22.53 5.34
C GLN A 63 -4.06 -23.05 4.47
N VAL A 64 -4.21 -22.54 3.23
CA VAL A 64 -5.20 -23.05 2.26
C VAL A 64 -4.93 -24.52 1.95
N THR A 65 -3.67 -24.90 1.69
CA THR A 65 -3.29 -26.29 1.40
C THR A 65 -3.57 -27.22 2.59
N GLN A 66 -3.24 -26.78 3.81
CA GLN A 66 -3.56 -27.56 5.02
C GLN A 66 -5.05 -27.71 5.23
N GLN A 67 -5.83 -26.66 4.98
CA GLN A 67 -7.29 -26.71 5.10
C GLN A 67 -7.90 -27.65 4.02
N LEU A 68 -7.39 -27.58 2.79
CA LEU A 68 -7.78 -28.52 1.72
C LEU A 68 -7.44 -29.96 2.09
N ASN A 69 -6.27 -30.21 2.67
CA ASN A 69 -5.91 -31.56 3.15
C ASN A 69 -6.83 -32.05 4.26
N ARG A 70 -7.21 -31.20 5.22
CA ARG A 70 -8.20 -31.52 6.25
C ARG A 70 -9.57 -31.81 5.64
N VAL A 71 -9.96 -31.09 4.58
CA VAL A 71 -11.18 -31.37 3.83
C VAL A 71 -11.10 -32.74 3.15
N TYR A 72 -9.96 -33.10 2.53
CA TYR A 72 -9.74 -34.42 1.95
C TYR A 72 -9.74 -35.53 3.00
N GLU A 73 -9.10 -35.32 4.15
CA GLU A 73 -9.13 -36.25 5.29
C GLU A 73 -10.54 -36.39 5.86
N GLY A 74 -11.28 -35.27 6.01
CA GLY A 74 -12.67 -35.26 6.46
C GLY A 74 -13.62 -35.99 5.49
N LEU A 75 -13.40 -35.84 4.18
CA LEU A 75 -14.14 -36.61 3.15
C LEU A 75 -13.85 -38.12 3.25
N GLY A 76 -12.64 -38.52 3.64
CA GLY A 76 -12.30 -39.92 3.90
C GLY A 76 -13.01 -40.48 5.15
N GLN A 77 -13.11 -39.70 6.23
CA GLN A 77 -13.82 -40.08 7.46
C GLN A 77 -15.35 -40.02 7.33
N MET A 78 -15.89 -39.27 6.34
CA MET A 78 -17.33 -39.21 6.09
C MET A 78 -17.94 -40.54 5.65
N LYS A 79 -17.16 -41.45 5.13
CA LYS A 79 -17.65 -42.82 4.82
C LYS A 79 -17.99 -43.58 6.11
N GLU A 80 -17.28 -43.32 7.22
CA GLU A 80 -17.57 -43.86 8.57
C GLU A 80 -18.69 -43.09 9.26
N LEU A 81 -18.78 -41.76 9.07
CA LEU A 81 -19.82 -40.92 9.70
C LEU A 81 -21.21 -41.13 9.06
N ALA A 82 -21.28 -41.58 7.80
CA ALA A 82 -22.55 -41.95 7.14
C ALA A 82 -23.25 -43.12 7.87
N GLU A 83 -22.49 -43.96 8.57
CA GLU A 83 -23.03 -45.05 9.41
C GLU A 83 -23.53 -44.59 10.76
N GLU A 84 -23.03 -43.46 11.32
CA GLU A 84 -23.48 -42.86 12.59
C GLU A 84 -24.73 -41.97 12.50
N VAL A 85 -25.19 -41.61 11.29
CA VAL A 85 -26.34 -40.69 11.06
C VAL A 85 -27.66 -41.22 11.60
N GLY A 86 -27.75 -42.48 12.09
CA GLY A 86 -28.91 -43.00 12.83
C GLY A 86 -29.32 -42.20 14.07
N GLY A 87 -28.41 -41.36 14.64
CA GLY A 87 -28.66 -40.52 15.81
C GLY A 87 -29.29 -39.16 15.55
N LEU A 88 -29.11 -38.60 14.34
CA LEU A 88 -29.60 -37.26 13.98
C LEU A 88 -31.10 -37.18 13.69
N LYS A 89 -31.78 -38.32 13.55
CA LYS A 89 -33.22 -38.39 13.29
C LYS A 89 -34.11 -37.68 14.34
N ARG A 90 -33.60 -37.40 15.54
CA ARG A 90 -34.34 -36.74 16.65
C ARG A 90 -34.31 -35.21 16.67
N VAL A 91 -33.33 -34.56 15.97
CA VAL A 91 -33.17 -33.10 16.03
C VAL A 91 -34.02 -32.36 14.97
N PHE A 92 -34.53 -33.08 13.97
CA PHE A 92 -35.19 -32.50 12.78
C PHE A 92 -36.73 -32.41 12.85
N VAL A 93 -37.34 -32.44 14.05
CA VAL A 93 -38.82 -32.53 14.17
C VAL A 93 -39.57 -31.22 13.88
N ASN A 94 -38.91 -30.05 13.80
CA ASN A 94 -39.60 -28.78 13.61
C ASN A 94 -39.14 -28.02 12.36
N VAL A 95 -40.06 -27.70 11.44
CA VAL A 95 -39.81 -27.01 10.17
C VAL A 95 -39.15 -25.65 10.36
N LYS A 96 -39.50 -24.90 11.40
CA LYS A 96 -38.95 -23.58 11.71
C LYS A 96 -37.51 -23.62 12.23
N SER A 97 -37.13 -24.74 12.89
CA SER A 97 -35.79 -24.98 13.39
C SER A 97 -34.78 -25.31 12.27
N ARG A 98 -35.27 -25.79 11.14
CA ARG A 98 -34.46 -26.31 10.02
C ARG A 98 -33.82 -25.20 9.17
N GLY A 99 -34.59 -24.15 8.82
CA GLY A 99 -34.05 -22.96 8.16
C GLY A 99 -33.03 -22.24 9.03
N MET A 100 -33.41 -22.08 10.33
CA MET A 100 -32.55 -21.46 11.33
C MET A 100 -31.23 -22.21 11.56
N LEU A 101 -31.20 -23.55 11.41
CA LEU A 101 -29.96 -24.32 11.53
C LEU A 101 -28.96 -24.00 10.41
N GLY A 102 -29.42 -23.88 9.16
CA GLY A 102 -28.59 -23.50 8.03
C GLY A 102 -27.97 -22.10 8.19
N GLU A 103 -28.80 -21.13 8.59
CA GLU A 103 -28.36 -19.77 8.89
C GLU A 103 -27.33 -19.73 10.03
N VAL A 104 -27.57 -20.44 11.14
CA VAL A 104 -26.66 -20.50 12.30
C VAL A 104 -25.31 -21.13 11.91
N GLN A 105 -25.33 -22.19 11.13
CA GLN A 105 -24.11 -22.86 10.67
C GLN A 105 -23.32 -21.98 9.70
N LEU A 106 -24.00 -21.32 8.77
CA LEU A 106 -23.40 -20.35 7.86
C LEU A 106 -22.79 -19.18 8.63
N GLU A 107 -23.50 -18.64 9.61
CA GLU A 107 -23.01 -17.57 10.47
C GLU A 107 -21.76 -18.00 11.25
N ALA A 108 -21.74 -19.23 11.79
CA ALA A 108 -20.60 -19.77 12.51
C ALA A 108 -19.36 -19.87 11.60
N LEU A 109 -19.52 -20.39 10.38
CA LEU A 109 -18.45 -20.44 9.39
C LEU A 109 -17.95 -19.03 9.05
N LEU A 110 -18.84 -18.07 8.79
CA LEU A 110 -18.43 -16.71 8.49
C LEU A 110 -17.64 -16.07 9.64
N LYS A 111 -18.07 -16.27 10.90
CA LYS A 111 -17.37 -15.77 12.11
C LYS A 111 -15.98 -16.39 12.30
N GLU A 112 -15.78 -17.63 11.88
CA GLU A 112 -14.49 -18.31 11.97
C GLU A 112 -13.45 -17.71 11.00
N TYR A 113 -13.88 -17.32 9.79
CA TYR A 113 -12.97 -16.87 8.73
C TYR A 113 -12.88 -15.36 8.57
N PHE A 114 -13.91 -14.61 8.97
CA PHE A 114 -14.04 -13.18 8.77
C PHE A 114 -14.33 -12.39 10.03
N THR A 115 -13.91 -11.15 10.06
CA THR A 115 -14.34 -10.16 11.05
C THR A 115 -15.74 -9.63 10.70
N GLU A 116 -16.48 -9.10 11.68
CA GLU A 116 -17.81 -8.53 11.46
C GLU A 116 -17.85 -7.41 10.41
N SER A 117 -16.71 -6.74 10.20
CA SER A 117 -16.58 -5.71 9.14
C SER A 117 -16.53 -6.28 7.72
N GLN A 118 -16.20 -7.56 7.55
CA GLN A 118 -15.97 -8.21 6.26
C GLN A 118 -17.19 -8.92 5.68
N TYR A 119 -18.27 -9.07 6.44
CA TYR A 119 -19.53 -9.58 5.93
C TYR A 119 -20.71 -8.77 6.45
N VAL A 120 -21.89 -8.99 5.88
CA VAL A 120 -23.15 -8.36 6.27
C VAL A 120 -24.20 -9.46 6.44
N LYS A 121 -24.93 -9.42 7.55
CA LYS A 121 -26.13 -10.23 7.78
C LYS A 121 -27.36 -9.47 7.29
N ASN A 122 -28.30 -10.17 6.68
CA ASN A 122 -29.52 -9.59 6.08
C ASN A 122 -29.16 -8.45 5.10
N ALA A 123 -28.29 -8.75 4.16
CA ALA A 123 -27.83 -7.77 3.21
C ALA A 123 -28.89 -7.46 2.13
N HIS A 124 -28.88 -6.22 1.65
CA HIS A 124 -29.75 -5.76 0.56
C HIS A 124 -28.90 -5.57 -0.72
N PRO A 125 -28.67 -6.65 -1.48
CA PRO A 125 -27.73 -6.62 -2.62
C PRO A 125 -28.29 -5.83 -3.81
N VAL A 126 -29.59 -5.64 -3.89
CA VAL A 126 -30.27 -4.93 -4.99
C VAL A 126 -30.97 -3.68 -4.45
N PRO A 127 -30.34 -2.49 -4.54
CA PRO A 127 -30.90 -1.25 -3.98
C PRO A 127 -32.28 -0.88 -4.54
N SER A 128 -32.57 -1.24 -5.79
CA SER A 128 -33.88 -1.00 -6.44
C SER A 128 -35.00 -1.89 -5.91
N LYS A 129 -34.68 -2.95 -5.19
CA LYS A 129 -35.61 -3.92 -4.60
C LYS A 129 -35.40 -4.04 -3.08
N PRO A 130 -35.82 -3.05 -2.26
CA PRO A 130 -35.49 -3.00 -0.83
C PRO A 130 -36.07 -4.14 0.01
N LYS A 131 -37.07 -4.85 -0.51
CA LYS A 131 -37.64 -6.05 0.15
C LYS A 131 -36.82 -7.31 -0.07
N MET A 132 -35.86 -7.27 -1.01
CA MET A 132 -34.99 -8.40 -1.31
C MET A 132 -33.83 -8.42 -0.34
N VAL A 133 -33.79 -9.44 0.50
CA VAL A 133 -32.80 -9.61 1.54
C VAL A 133 -32.14 -10.97 1.37
N VAL A 134 -30.81 -10.99 1.31
CA VAL A 134 -30.02 -12.23 1.39
C VAL A 134 -29.54 -12.41 2.81
N GLU A 135 -29.52 -13.65 3.30
CA GLU A 135 -29.13 -13.97 4.68
C GLU A 135 -27.73 -13.42 5.03
N PHE A 136 -26.77 -13.64 4.16
CA PHE A 136 -25.40 -13.14 4.33
C PHE A 136 -24.80 -12.67 3.01
N ALA A 137 -23.91 -11.69 3.11
CA ALA A 137 -23.06 -11.28 1.98
C ALA A 137 -21.64 -11.00 2.47
N VAL A 138 -20.64 -11.58 1.81
CA VAL A 138 -19.23 -11.26 2.07
C VAL A 138 -18.85 -10.00 1.28
N LYS A 139 -18.21 -9.05 1.97
CA LYS A 139 -17.72 -7.82 1.35
C LYS A 139 -16.39 -8.08 0.66
N LEU A 140 -16.38 -8.24 -0.64
CA LEU A 140 -15.17 -8.37 -1.44
C LEU A 140 -14.66 -6.99 -1.88
N PRO A 141 -13.34 -6.81 -2.04
CA PRO A 141 -12.81 -5.61 -2.66
C PRO A 141 -13.18 -5.59 -4.15
N GLY A 142 -13.94 -4.60 -4.54
CA GLY A 142 -14.33 -4.37 -5.93
C GLY A 142 -13.38 -3.43 -6.65
N LEU A 143 -13.65 -3.20 -7.93
CA LEU A 143 -12.93 -2.26 -8.77
C LEU A 143 -12.98 -0.83 -8.20
N ASN A 144 -11.88 -0.08 -8.34
CA ASN A 144 -11.77 1.32 -7.92
C ASN A 144 -12.01 1.56 -6.41
N GLY A 145 -11.73 0.57 -5.56
CA GLY A 145 -11.88 0.68 -4.10
C GLY A 145 -13.33 0.62 -3.61
N ARG A 146 -14.29 0.30 -4.46
CA ARG A 146 -15.68 0.01 -4.06
C ARG A 146 -15.77 -1.37 -3.42
N THR A 147 -16.76 -1.56 -2.58
CA THR A 147 -17.06 -2.87 -2.01
C THR A 147 -18.02 -3.61 -2.94
N CYS A 148 -17.70 -4.86 -3.28
CA CYS A 148 -18.55 -5.77 -4.01
C CYS A 148 -19.08 -6.85 -3.05
N LEU A 149 -20.37 -7.12 -3.06
CA LEU A 149 -20.99 -8.11 -2.18
C LEU A 149 -21.04 -9.48 -2.86
N LEU A 150 -20.59 -10.52 -2.17
CA LEU A 150 -20.83 -11.92 -2.58
C LEU A 150 -22.03 -12.46 -1.81
N PRO A 151 -23.20 -12.63 -2.42
CA PRO A 151 -24.38 -13.15 -1.76
C PRO A 151 -24.22 -14.65 -1.43
N ILE A 152 -24.58 -15.02 -0.20
CA ILE A 152 -24.58 -16.41 0.28
C ILE A 152 -25.93 -16.68 0.97
N ASP A 153 -26.63 -17.66 0.51
CA ASP A 153 -27.97 -18.02 1.01
C ASP A 153 -28.01 -19.51 1.38
N ALA A 154 -28.46 -19.80 2.61
CA ALA A 154 -28.52 -21.18 3.09
C ALA A 154 -29.83 -21.85 2.65
N LYS A 155 -29.72 -23.00 2.02
CA LYS A 155 -30.86 -23.79 1.58
C LYS A 155 -30.76 -25.24 2.04
N PHE A 156 -31.79 -25.68 2.75
CA PHE A 156 -31.83 -27.00 3.30
C PHE A 156 -33.16 -27.72 2.99
N PRO A 157 -33.30 -28.31 1.79
CA PRO A 157 -34.47 -29.08 1.40
C PRO A 157 -34.55 -30.43 2.13
N VAL A 158 -34.73 -30.41 3.46
CA VAL A 158 -34.66 -31.58 4.35
C VAL A 158 -35.72 -32.62 4.02
N GLU A 159 -36.95 -32.20 3.68
CA GLU A 159 -38.06 -33.12 3.43
C GLU A 159 -37.78 -33.98 2.18
N ASP A 160 -37.30 -33.38 1.10
CA ASP A 160 -36.98 -34.11 -0.12
C ASP A 160 -35.79 -35.04 0.09
N TYR A 161 -34.80 -34.60 0.91
CA TYR A 161 -33.67 -35.43 1.26
C TYR A 161 -34.06 -36.62 2.17
N GLN A 162 -34.91 -36.39 3.17
CA GLN A 162 -35.41 -37.48 4.04
C GLN A 162 -36.19 -38.53 3.26
N ARG A 163 -37.01 -38.11 2.26
CA ARG A 163 -37.70 -39.06 1.35
C ARG A 163 -36.72 -39.91 0.56
N LEU A 164 -35.64 -39.26 0.06
CA LEU A 164 -34.60 -39.95 -0.64
C LEU A 164 -33.90 -41.02 0.22
N LEU A 165 -33.53 -40.65 1.46
CA LEU A 165 -32.89 -41.56 2.40
C LEU A 165 -33.81 -42.73 2.78
N GLN A 166 -35.10 -42.46 3.03
CA GLN A 166 -36.07 -43.48 3.39
C GLN A 166 -36.26 -44.47 2.22
N ALA A 167 -36.45 -44.01 0.97
CA ALA A 167 -36.57 -44.86 -0.19
C ALA A 167 -35.28 -45.68 -0.44
N ALA A 168 -34.10 -45.13 -0.14
CA ALA A 168 -32.84 -45.84 -0.21
C ALA A 168 -32.74 -46.95 0.86
N ASP A 169 -33.12 -46.66 2.10
CA ASP A 169 -33.12 -47.61 3.20
C ASP A 169 -34.11 -48.78 2.96
N GLU A 170 -35.24 -48.48 2.33
CA GLU A 170 -36.27 -49.49 1.94
C GLU A 170 -35.89 -50.28 0.69
N GLY A 171 -34.80 -49.91 -0.02
CA GLY A 171 -34.37 -50.53 -1.26
C GLY A 171 -35.31 -50.21 -2.47
N ASP A 172 -36.18 -49.22 -2.31
CA ASP A 172 -37.14 -48.78 -3.32
C ASP A 172 -36.44 -47.94 -4.40
N ARG A 173 -36.07 -48.61 -5.51
CA ARG A 173 -35.38 -47.94 -6.63
C ARG A 173 -36.24 -46.90 -7.34
N GLU A 174 -37.55 -47.12 -7.45
CA GLU A 174 -38.46 -46.17 -8.09
C GLU A 174 -38.64 -44.93 -7.18
N GLY A 175 -38.82 -45.14 -5.89
CA GLY A 175 -38.91 -44.07 -4.90
C GLY A 175 -37.63 -43.24 -4.84
N VAL A 176 -36.45 -43.83 -4.93
CA VAL A 176 -35.17 -43.13 -5.02
C VAL A 176 -35.12 -42.25 -6.27
N ALA A 177 -35.52 -42.76 -7.42
CA ALA A 177 -35.53 -42.00 -8.68
C ALA A 177 -36.49 -40.81 -8.61
N GLU A 178 -37.68 -41.00 -8.05
CA GLU A 178 -38.69 -39.96 -7.88
C GLU A 178 -38.19 -38.87 -6.90
N ALA A 179 -37.65 -39.29 -5.74
CA ALA A 179 -37.10 -38.37 -4.76
C ALA A 179 -35.94 -37.52 -5.32
N ARG A 180 -35.03 -38.13 -6.10
CA ARG A 180 -33.96 -37.40 -6.79
C ARG A 180 -34.51 -36.38 -7.80
N SER A 181 -35.53 -36.71 -8.55
CA SER A 181 -36.16 -35.80 -9.49
C SER A 181 -36.81 -34.60 -8.79
N LYS A 182 -37.48 -34.81 -7.65
CA LYS A 182 -38.06 -33.77 -6.82
C LYS A 182 -36.96 -32.87 -6.22
N LEU A 183 -35.92 -33.49 -5.69
CA LEU A 183 -34.76 -32.76 -5.15
C LEU A 183 -34.08 -31.87 -6.19
N ARG A 184 -33.88 -32.40 -7.41
CA ARG A 184 -33.36 -31.63 -8.56
C ARG A 184 -34.21 -30.42 -8.86
N THR A 185 -35.54 -30.61 -8.91
CA THR A 185 -36.49 -29.52 -9.18
C THR A 185 -36.43 -28.46 -8.06
N ARG A 186 -36.31 -28.91 -6.81
CA ARG A 186 -36.16 -28.02 -5.68
C ARG A 186 -34.89 -27.17 -5.77
N PHE A 187 -33.74 -27.78 -6.02
CA PHE A 187 -32.47 -27.02 -6.18
C PHE A 187 -32.51 -26.04 -7.34
N ARG A 188 -33.14 -26.41 -8.46
CA ARG A 188 -33.35 -25.47 -9.59
C ARG A 188 -34.17 -24.23 -9.17
N ASN A 189 -35.26 -24.43 -8.46
CA ASN A 189 -36.12 -23.34 -8.00
C ASN A 189 -35.41 -22.44 -6.99
N GLU A 190 -34.65 -23.02 -6.06
CA GLU A 190 -33.83 -22.24 -5.12
C GLU A 190 -32.72 -21.48 -5.85
N GLY A 191 -32.05 -22.11 -6.82
CA GLY A 191 -31.04 -21.43 -7.64
C GLY A 191 -31.61 -20.25 -8.39
N LYS A 192 -32.82 -20.38 -8.98
CA LYS A 192 -33.51 -19.27 -9.62
C LYS A 192 -33.81 -18.14 -8.65
N SER A 193 -34.24 -18.45 -7.42
CA SER A 193 -34.49 -17.44 -6.39
C SER A 193 -33.21 -16.72 -5.95
N ILE A 194 -32.12 -17.46 -5.76
CA ILE A 194 -30.82 -16.91 -5.35
C ILE A 194 -30.20 -16.04 -6.45
N ALA A 195 -30.42 -16.38 -7.73
CA ALA A 195 -29.98 -15.56 -8.86
C ALA A 195 -30.50 -14.13 -8.84
N GLU A 196 -31.65 -13.90 -8.23
CA GLU A 196 -32.20 -12.56 -8.09
C GLU A 196 -31.37 -11.63 -7.20
N TYR A 197 -30.49 -12.18 -6.34
CA TYR A 197 -29.56 -11.38 -5.51
C TYR A 197 -28.37 -10.84 -6.31
N ILE A 198 -28.14 -11.32 -7.53
CA ILE A 198 -27.01 -10.88 -8.36
C ILE A 198 -27.37 -9.55 -9.03
N ASN A 199 -26.56 -8.52 -8.74
CA ASN A 199 -26.75 -7.16 -9.24
C ASN A 199 -25.38 -6.47 -9.44
N VAL A 200 -24.74 -6.77 -10.57
CA VAL A 200 -23.42 -6.21 -10.91
C VAL A 200 -23.58 -4.71 -11.23
N PRO A 201 -22.71 -3.82 -10.73
CA PRO A 201 -21.42 -4.09 -10.04
C PRO A 201 -21.49 -4.13 -8.50
N GLU A 202 -22.65 -3.97 -7.88
CA GLU A 202 -22.84 -3.97 -6.43
C GLU A 202 -22.57 -5.35 -5.82
N THR A 203 -22.86 -6.43 -6.59
CA THR A 203 -22.53 -7.81 -6.24
C THR A 203 -21.54 -8.40 -7.22
N THR A 204 -20.99 -9.59 -6.84
CA THR A 204 -20.36 -10.51 -7.79
C THR A 204 -21.35 -10.90 -8.89
N ASP A 205 -20.83 -11.41 -10.01
CA ASP A 205 -21.62 -11.97 -11.12
C ASP A 205 -22.10 -13.41 -10.85
N PHE A 206 -21.95 -13.87 -9.61
CA PHE A 206 -22.43 -15.15 -9.11
C PHE A 206 -22.85 -15.04 -7.64
N ALA A 207 -23.62 -16.02 -7.16
CA ALA A 207 -24.00 -16.17 -5.76
C ALA A 207 -23.72 -17.60 -5.28
N ILE A 208 -23.72 -17.83 -3.98
CA ILE A 208 -23.49 -19.13 -3.36
C ILE A 208 -24.79 -19.62 -2.71
N MET A 209 -25.17 -20.84 -3.06
CA MET A 209 -26.16 -21.66 -2.35
C MET A 209 -25.44 -22.53 -1.35
N PHE A 210 -25.54 -22.22 -0.07
CA PHE A 210 -24.95 -23.01 1.00
C PHE A 210 -25.89 -24.14 1.41
N ILE A 211 -25.37 -25.36 1.40
CA ILE A 211 -26.09 -26.57 1.84
C ILE A 211 -25.47 -27.02 3.16
N PRO A 212 -26.21 -26.95 4.28
CA PRO A 212 -25.66 -27.19 5.63
C PRO A 212 -25.34 -28.67 5.94
N SER A 213 -25.50 -29.57 4.99
CA SER A 213 -25.24 -31.01 5.14
C SER A 213 -24.34 -31.50 4.02
N GLU A 214 -23.20 -32.10 4.39
CA GLU A 214 -22.31 -32.72 3.39
C GLU A 214 -22.96 -33.88 2.62
N GLY A 215 -23.81 -34.67 3.31
CA GLY A 215 -24.54 -35.76 2.64
C GLY A 215 -25.52 -35.23 1.60
N LEU A 216 -26.27 -34.16 1.89
CA LEU A 216 -27.15 -33.53 0.93
C LEU A 216 -26.36 -32.84 -0.21
N TYR A 217 -25.21 -32.24 0.13
CA TYR A 217 -24.31 -31.68 -0.87
C TYR A 217 -23.77 -32.75 -1.82
N ALA A 218 -23.35 -33.91 -1.31
CA ALA A 218 -22.92 -35.02 -2.10
C ALA A 218 -24.03 -35.53 -3.05
N GLU A 219 -25.28 -35.65 -2.58
CA GLU A 219 -26.42 -35.98 -3.40
C GLU A 219 -26.69 -34.92 -4.49
N ALA A 220 -26.57 -33.61 -4.15
CA ALA A 220 -26.71 -32.54 -5.15
C ALA A 220 -25.64 -32.65 -6.27
N LEU A 221 -24.41 -33.01 -5.91
CA LEU A 221 -23.32 -33.24 -6.87
C LEU A 221 -23.57 -34.51 -7.74
N ALA A 222 -24.20 -35.54 -7.17
CA ALA A 222 -24.56 -36.77 -7.86
C ALA A 222 -25.72 -36.59 -8.87
N LEU A 223 -26.49 -35.51 -8.76
CA LEU A 223 -27.55 -35.19 -9.73
C LEU A 223 -26.92 -34.69 -11.04
N GLU A 224 -26.92 -35.55 -12.06
CA GLU A 224 -26.25 -35.32 -13.34
C GLU A 224 -26.61 -33.96 -13.96
N GLY A 225 -25.61 -33.13 -14.25
CA GLY A 225 -25.75 -31.81 -14.88
C GLY A 225 -26.38 -30.70 -14.02
N LEU A 226 -26.81 -30.96 -12.78
CA LEU A 226 -27.46 -29.97 -11.92
C LEU A 226 -26.52 -28.80 -11.63
N THR A 227 -25.30 -29.04 -11.18
CA THR A 227 -24.32 -28.00 -10.84
C THR A 227 -23.97 -27.11 -12.03
N ASN A 228 -23.80 -27.75 -13.21
CA ASN A 228 -23.54 -27.01 -14.43
C ASN A 228 -24.76 -26.15 -14.85
N GLU A 229 -25.97 -26.70 -14.76
CA GLU A 229 -27.20 -25.96 -15.00
C GLU A 229 -27.37 -24.74 -14.07
N LEU A 230 -27.14 -24.92 -12.80
CA LEU A 230 -27.23 -23.85 -11.81
C LEU A 230 -26.22 -22.74 -12.07
N PHE A 231 -25.01 -23.08 -12.45
CA PHE A 231 -24.01 -22.08 -12.79
C PHE A 231 -24.27 -21.39 -14.14
N THR A 232 -24.55 -22.16 -15.20
CA THR A 232 -24.71 -21.58 -16.53
C THR A 232 -25.99 -20.76 -16.67
N SER A 233 -27.09 -21.21 -16.07
CA SER A 233 -28.41 -20.57 -16.21
C SER A 233 -28.68 -19.50 -15.15
N TYR A 234 -28.13 -19.68 -13.93
CA TYR A 234 -28.46 -18.83 -12.77
C TYR A 234 -27.24 -18.20 -12.12
N ARG A 235 -26.01 -18.54 -12.53
CA ARG A 235 -24.77 -18.06 -11.90
C ARG A 235 -24.71 -18.37 -10.40
N VAL A 236 -25.21 -19.55 -9.99
CA VAL A 236 -25.24 -19.98 -8.61
C VAL A 236 -24.34 -21.19 -8.41
N TYR A 237 -23.38 -21.09 -7.49
CA TYR A 237 -22.57 -22.21 -7.04
C TYR A 237 -23.21 -22.90 -5.84
N ILE A 238 -23.28 -24.22 -5.86
CA ILE A 238 -23.65 -25.01 -4.68
C ILE A 238 -22.39 -25.30 -3.89
N MET A 239 -22.41 -25.08 -2.58
CA MET A 239 -21.30 -25.39 -1.68
C MET A 239 -21.81 -26.04 -0.40
N GLY A 240 -21.16 -27.15 0.00
CA GLY A 240 -21.30 -27.76 1.33
C GLY A 240 -20.40 -27.04 2.36
N PRO A 241 -20.46 -27.48 3.65
CA PRO A 241 -19.66 -26.87 4.71
C PRO A 241 -18.17 -26.83 4.43
N SER A 242 -17.59 -27.95 3.99
CA SER A 242 -16.16 -28.08 3.71
C SER A 242 -15.73 -27.25 2.51
N THR A 243 -16.53 -27.25 1.43
CA THR A 243 -16.22 -26.46 0.22
C THR A 243 -16.38 -24.96 0.46
N LEU A 244 -17.41 -24.56 1.23
CA LEU A 244 -17.56 -23.16 1.62
C LEU A 244 -16.40 -22.71 2.51
N ALA A 245 -16.02 -23.48 3.54
CA ALA A 245 -14.88 -23.18 4.40
C ALA A 245 -13.59 -22.96 3.59
N SER A 246 -13.33 -23.81 2.59
CA SER A 246 -12.18 -23.69 1.68
C SER A 246 -12.24 -22.40 0.84
N ALA A 247 -13.41 -22.08 0.29
CA ALA A 247 -13.63 -20.84 -0.47
C ALA A 247 -13.44 -19.59 0.41
N LEU A 248 -14.00 -19.60 1.64
CA LEU A 248 -13.85 -18.50 2.60
C LEU A 248 -12.38 -18.30 3.01
N CYS A 249 -11.62 -19.39 3.19
CA CYS A 249 -10.18 -19.34 3.45
C CYS A 249 -9.42 -18.67 2.29
N ALA A 250 -9.74 -19.04 1.04
CA ALA A 250 -9.14 -18.44 -0.15
C ALA A 250 -9.48 -16.93 -0.26
N TYR A 251 -10.73 -16.54 -0.01
CA TYR A 251 -11.13 -15.14 0.02
C TYR A 251 -10.39 -14.36 1.12
N ARG A 252 -10.23 -14.93 2.33
CA ARG A 252 -9.45 -14.32 3.41
C ARG A 252 -8.01 -14.04 3.00
N ALA A 253 -7.35 -15.00 2.34
CA ALA A 253 -6.01 -14.81 1.80
C ALA A 253 -5.96 -13.65 0.78
N GLY A 254 -6.94 -13.57 -0.12
CA GLY A 254 -7.11 -12.46 -1.06
C GLY A 254 -7.25 -11.10 -0.36
N PHE A 255 -8.03 -11.00 0.70
CA PHE A 255 -8.15 -9.78 1.50
C PHE A 255 -6.83 -9.34 2.11
N GLN A 256 -6.04 -10.28 2.65
CA GLN A 256 -4.72 -9.99 3.22
C GLN A 256 -3.77 -9.44 2.16
N THR A 257 -3.73 -10.07 0.99
CA THR A 257 -2.89 -9.62 -0.14
C THR A 257 -3.22 -8.19 -0.57
N LEU A 258 -4.51 -7.89 -0.74
CA LEU A 258 -4.96 -6.55 -1.13
C LEU A 258 -4.69 -5.49 -0.05
N ALA A 259 -4.80 -5.84 1.24
CA ALA A 259 -4.44 -4.94 2.33
C ALA A 259 -2.95 -4.60 2.32
N ILE A 260 -2.07 -5.57 2.01
CA ILE A 260 -0.63 -5.37 1.85
C ILE A 260 -0.33 -4.48 0.64
N GLU A 261 -0.97 -4.74 -0.50
CA GLU A 261 -0.81 -3.96 -1.72
C GLU A 261 -1.19 -2.49 -1.51
N LYS A 262 -2.32 -2.22 -0.83
CA LYS A 262 -2.75 -0.87 -0.47
C LYS A 262 -1.72 -0.16 0.40
N LYS A 263 -1.22 -0.81 1.46
CA LYS A 263 -0.16 -0.26 2.33
C LYS A 263 1.13 0.02 1.55
N SER A 264 1.53 -0.89 0.65
CA SER A 264 2.71 -0.72 -0.20
C SER A 264 2.57 0.49 -1.13
N SER A 265 1.38 0.72 -1.67
CA SER A 265 1.09 1.91 -2.50
C SER A 265 1.16 3.20 -1.69
N GLU A 266 0.65 3.22 -0.45
CA GLU A 266 0.75 4.37 0.46
C GLU A 266 2.21 4.69 0.81
N ILE A 267 3.02 3.67 1.12
CA ILE A 267 4.45 3.82 1.41
C ILE A 267 5.18 4.39 0.20
N ARG A 268 4.92 3.90 -1.02
CA ARG A 268 5.52 4.44 -2.26
C ARG A 268 5.19 5.93 -2.47
N LYS A 269 3.96 6.35 -2.18
CA LYS A 269 3.56 7.76 -2.25
C LYS A 269 4.33 8.63 -1.25
N ILE A 270 4.49 8.16 -0.01
CA ILE A 270 5.26 8.86 1.02
C ILE A 270 6.73 8.98 0.58
N LEU A 271 7.36 7.91 0.08
CA LEU A 271 8.73 7.94 -0.40
C LEU A 271 8.91 8.93 -1.56
N SER A 272 7.99 8.96 -2.52
CA SER A 272 8.03 9.93 -3.62
C SER A 272 7.90 11.38 -3.13
N SER A 273 7.03 11.63 -2.14
CA SER A 273 6.91 12.95 -1.51
C SER A 273 8.21 13.37 -0.81
N VAL A 274 8.83 12.46 -0.04
CA VAL A 274 10.11 12.70 0.62
C VAL A 274 11.21 13.00 -0.40
N GLN A 275 11.30 12.24 -1.50
CA GLN A 275 12.26 12.52 -2.57
C GLN A 275 12.09 13.93 -3.16
N THR A 276 10.84 14.34 -3.38
CA THR A 276 10.52 15.69 -3.88
C THR A 276 10.97 16.79 -2.91
N GLU A 277 10.76 16.59 -1.61
CA GLU A 277 11.22 17.55 -0.59
C GLU A 277 12.75 17.61 -0.52
N PHE A 278 13.46 16.49 -0.60
CA PHE A 278 14.93 16.48 -0.66
C PHE A 278 15.48 17.22 -1.90
N ALA A 279 14.85 17.08 -3.05
CA ALA A 279 15.23 17.85 -4.24
C ALA A 279 15.12 19.37 -4.00
N LYS A 280 14.05 19.82 -3.34
CA LYS A 280 13.89 21.23 -2.95
C LYS A 280 14.97 21.68 -1.96
N TYR A 281 15.37 20.85 -1.01
CA TYR A 281 16.50 21.15 -0.12
C TYR A 281 17.79 21.37 -0.91
N GLY A 282 18.07 20.54 -1.91
CA GLY A 282 19.21 20.70 -2.82
C GLY A 282 19.21 22.08 -3.52
N GLU A 283 18.04 22.53 -4.00
CA GLU A 283 17.91 23.86 -4.60
C GLU A 283 18.18 24.99 -3.60
N VAL A 284 17.68 24.89 -2.36
CA VAL A 284 17.93 25.88 -1.31
C VAL A 284 19.40 25.95 -0.95
N LEU A 285 20.09 24.82 -0.83
CA LEU A 285 21.53 24.76 -0.56
C LEU A 285 22.34 25.40 -1.70
N ASN A 286 21.98 25.16 -2.97
CA ASN A 286 22.62 25.80 -4.11
C ASN A 286 22.41 27.33 -4.11
N LYS A 287 21.24 27.82 -3.73
CA LYS A 287 20.99 29.27 -3.55
C LYS A 287 21.86 29.85 -2.45
N LEU A 288 21.98 29.18 -1.30
CA LEU A 288 22.83 29.58 -0.19
C LEU A 288 24.29 29.69 -0.64
N LYS A 289 24.79 28.68 -1.36
CA LYS A 289 26.15 28.71 -1.94
C LYS A 289 26.37 29.94 -2.83
N SER A 290 25.45 30.25 -3.73
CA SER A 290 25.51 31.43 -4.61
C SER A 290 25.50 32.75 -3.81
N GLN A 291 24.72 32.81 -2.72
CA GLN A 291 24.71 34.00 -1.85
C GLN A 291 26.05 34.18 -1.14
N VAL A 292 26.63 33.10 -0.59
CA VAL A 292 27.96 33.12 0.01
C VAL A 292 29.02 33.58 -0.98
N GLU A 293 29.02 33.09 -2.21
CA GLU A 293 29.92 33.53 -3.29
C GLU A 293 29.77 35.04 -3.60
N THR A 294 28.53 35.54 -3.55
CA THR A 294 28.26 36.98 -3.78
C THR A 294 28.80 37.84 -2.60
N VAL A 295 28.66 37.38 -1.37
CA VAL A 295 29.22 38.03 -0.20
C VAL A 295 30.74 38.11 -0.30
N VAL A 296 31.42 37.03 -0.63
CA VAL A 296 32.88 36.99 -0.80
C VAL A 296 33.32 38.03 -1.85
N LYS A 297 32.68 38.04 -3.03
CA LYS A 297 32.99 39.05 -4.11
C LYS A 297 32.81 40.49 -3.62
N THR A 298 31.78 40.74 -2.81
CA THR A 298 31.51 42.08 -2.27
C THR A 298 32.60 42.49 -1.29
N VAL A 299 33.06 41.57 -0.42
CA VAL A 299 34.19 41.83 0.50
C VAL A 299 35.48 42.13 -0.29
N ASP A 300 35.78 41.38 -1.36
CA ASP A 300 36.95 41.66 -2.24
C ASP A 300 36.88 43.07 -2.86
N ILE A 301 35.71 43.50 -3.31
CA ILE A 301 35.50 44.84 -3.85
C ILE A 301 35.77 45.92 -2.78
N VAL A 302 35.24 45.73 -1.59
CA VAL A 302 35.43 46.66 -0.46
C VAL A 302 36.91 46.75 -0.08
N GLN A 303 37.62 45.63 0.00
CA GLN A 303 39.06 45.59 0.31
C GLN A 303 39.88 46.31 -0.77
N ASN A 304 39.59 46.07 -2.05
CA ASN A 304 40.28 46.76 -3.15
C ASN A 304 40.05 48.29 -3.14
N LYS A 305 38.82 48.73 -2.79
CA LYS A 305 38.53 50.17 -2.63
C LYS A 305 39.29 50.77 -1.46
N THR A 306 39.31 50.07 -0.32
CA THR A 306 40.04 50.54 0.88
C THR A 306 41.53 50.62 0.62
N ARG A 307 42.10 49.65 -0.08
CA ARG A 307 43.51 49.67 -0.49
C ARG A 307 43.84 50.90 -1.38
N LYS A 308 42.97 51.20 -2.33
CA LYS A 308 43.12 52.40 -3.18
C LYS A 308 43.02 53.71 -2.39
N MET A 309 42.07 53.78 -1.42
CA MET A 309 41.93 54.96 -0.54
C MET A 309 43.18 55.14 0.32
N ASN A 310 43.72 54.05 0.90
CA ASN A 310 44.97 54.15 1.68
C ASN A 310 46.16 54.65 0.86
N LEU A 311 46.34 54.15 -0.39
CA LEU A 311 47.35 54.64 -1.28
C LEU A 311 47.18 56.14 -1.62
N GLN A 312 45.95 56.62 -1.79
CA GLN A 312 45.69 58.06 -2.02
C GLN A 312 45.99 58.90 -0.79
N LEU A 313 45.70 58.38 0.42
CA LEU A 313 46.04 59.07 1.66
C LEU A 313 47.57 59.12 1.92
N GLU A 314 48.33 58.10 1.55
CA GLU A 314 49.79 58.08 1.60
C GLU A 314 50.38 59.15 0.66
N VAL A 315 49.93 59.21 -0.59
CA VAL A 315 50.38 60.22 -1.56
C VAL A 315 50.04 61.63 -1.08
N ALA A 316 48.82 61.87 -0.51
CA ALA A 316 48.47 63.16 0.03
C ALA A 316 49.32 63.56 1.26
N SER A 317 49.67 62.59 2.11
CA SER A 317 50.53 62.84 3.30
C SER A 317 52.01 63.06 2.97
N GLU A 318 52.46 62.55 1.80
CA GLU A 318 53.79 62.84 1.28
C GLU A 318 53.87 64.26 0.64
N SER A 319 52.77 64.65 -0.03
CA SER A 319 52.68 66.02 -0.60
C SER A 319 52.68 67.11 0.45
N ASP A 320 52.05 66.91 1.62
CA ASP A 320 52.08 67.83 2.72
C ASP A 320 53.46 67.92 3.41
N LYS A 321 54.35 66.94 3.23
CA LYS A 321 55.71 66.97 3.79
C LYS A 321 56.71 67.72 2.88
N GLU A 322 56.38 67.89 1.61
CA GLU A 322 57.23 68.67 0.70
C GLU A 322 56.97 70.19 0.77
N GLU A 323 55.83 70.64 1.31
CA GLU A 323 55.55 72.07 1.52
C GLU A 323 56.18 72.65 2.76
N ASP A 324 56.73 71.84 3.66
CA ASP A 324 57.33 72.31 4.94
C ASP A 324 58.89 72.43 4.89
N GLN A 325 59.49 72.55 3.69
CA GLN A 325 60.89 72.96 3.62
C GLN A 325 61.00 74.50 3.65
N PRO A 326 61.77 75.10 4.62
CA PRO A 326 61.93 76.53 4.69
C PRO A 326 62.74 77.05 3.49
N MET A 327 62.18 77.96 2.79
CA MET A 327 62.75 78.68 1.65
C MET A 327 64.08 79.36 2.10
N SER A 328 65.24 78.80 1.69
CA SER A 328 66.56 79.43 1.90
C SER A 328 66.67 80.60 0.93
N LEU A 329 66.84 81.81 1.50
CA LEU A 329 67.14 83.07 0.78
C LEU A 329 68.45 83.01 0.00
N PRO A 330 68.57 83.59 -1.23
CA PRO A 330 69.79 83.62 -2.01
C PRO A 330 70.76 84.58 -1.50
N SER A 331 72.07 84.18 -1.30
CA SER A 331 73.20 85.07 -0.97
C SER A 331 73.70 85.80 -2.21
N PRO A 332 74.31 87.05 -2.07
CA PRO A 332 74.55 87.99 -3.18
C PRO A 332 75.77 87.62 -4.05
N ILE A 333 75.64 88.02 -5.29
CA ILE A 333 76.54 87.88 -6.36
C ILE A 333 77.90 88.54 -6.12
N SER A 334 79.04 87.83 -6.30
CA SER A 334 80.38 88.43 -6.49
C SER A 334 80.85 88.09 -7.89
N ASN A 335 80.99 89.16 -8.73
CA ASN A 335 81.59 89.21 -10.07
C ASN A 335 83.07 88.80 -10.03
N GLN A 336 83.54 87.97 -10.88
CA GLN A 336 84.82 88.09 -11.48
C GLN A 336 84.91 87.34 -12.86
N ASN A 337 85.30 88.22 -13.83
CA ASN A 337 85.70 87.87 -15.19
C ASN A 337 86.83 86.87 -15.31
N SER A 338 86.87 86.15 -16.38
CA SER A 338 87.92 86.03 -17.42
C SER A 338 87.60 84.77 -18.29
N LEU A 339 87.30 85.07 -19.55
CA LEU A 339 88.14 85.00 -20.71
C LEU A 339 88.75 83.64 -21.12
N THR A 340 88.48 83.37 -22.37
CA THR A 340 89.20 82.48 -23.33
C THR A 340 88.81 81.07 -23.34
N SER A 341 88.52 80.43 -24.41
CA SER A 341 88.79 80.39 -25.83
C SER A 341 88.67 78.92 -26.27
N GLU A 342 88.04 78.81 -27.40
CA GLU A 342 88.33 77.78 -28.41
C GLU A 342 88.47 76.27 -28.04
N SER A 343 87.65 75.38 -28.50
CA SER A 343 87.67 74.69 -29.81
C SER A 343 86.44 73.84 -29.95
#